data_fe282519b8986784f5f8d0ef94966eb5
#
_entry.id   fe282519b8986784f5f8d0ef94966eb5
#
_cell.length_a   1.000
_cell.length_b   1.000
_cell.length_c   1.000
_cell.angle_alpha   90.00
_cell.angle_beta   90.00
_cell.angle_gamma   90.00
#
_symmetry.space_group_name_H-M   'P 1'
#
loop_
_entity.id
_entity.type
_entity.pdbx_description
1 polymer ?
#
loop_
_entity_poly.entity_id
_entity_poly.type
_entity_poly.pdbx_seq_one_letter_code
_entity_poly.pdbx_strand_id
1 'polypeptide(L)'
;MTPERDLLVVREKFGVGGREPTLKLPGGALLAGEHLGQAVEREVLEETGVKAVFESIACFRQWHGYRYGKSDIYFVGKLRPLSKEITMQTAEIQECLWMPVDDFIGSDAISNFNKQIVRAALESDGIVQSFIEGFGGPESREYFMPKHLIDGSGVVPFPTDFSQS
;
A
#
# COMPACT_ATOMS: atom_id res chain seq x y z
N MET A 1 -6.68 4.50 4.90
CA MET A 1 -7.34 4.75 6.19
C MET A 1 -8.27 5.95 6.03
N THR A 2 -9.44 5.91 6.64
CA THR A 2 -10.39 7.03 6.65
C THR A 2 -10.00 8.11 7.67
N PRO A 3 -10.59 9.35 7.58
CA PRO A 3 -10.42 10.36 8.62
C PRO A 3 -10.89 9.90 10.01
N GLU A 4 -11.89 9.02 10.07
CA GLU A 4 -12.43 8.43 11.30
C GLU A 4 -11.55 7.30 11.85
N ARG A 5 -10.39 7.04 11.24
CA ARG A 5 -9.43 6.00 11.62
C ARG A 5 -9.92 4.57 11.38
N ASP A 6 -10.72 4.35 10.33
CA ASP A 6 -11.03 3.00 9.89
C ASP A 6 -9.99 2.51 8.86
N LEU A 7 -9.56 1.28 8.99
CA LEU A 7 -8.74 0.54 8.05
C LEU A 7 -9.60 -0.29 7.11
N LEU A 8 -9.27 -0.28 5.82
CA LEU A 8 -9.79 -1.28 4.89
C LEU A 8 -9.01 -2.57 5.09
N VAL A 9 -9.71 -3.65 5.38
CA VAL A 9 -9.10 -4.96 5.64
C VAL A 9 -9.76 -6.02 4.79
N VAL A 10 -9.00 -7.03 4.42
CA VAL A 10 -9.43 -8.17 3.61
C VAL A 10 -9.06 -9.50 4.27
N ARG A 11 -9.84 -10.53 3.97
CA ARG A 11 -9.50 -11.93 4.25
C ARG A 11 -9.50 -12.69 2.93
N GLU A 12 -8.39 -13.32 2.59
CA GLU A 12 -8.29 -14.19 1.42
C GLU A 12 -9.09 -15.47 1.61
N LYS A 13 -9.52 -16.10 0.51
CA LYS A 13 -10.18 -17.42 0.54
C LYS A 13 -9.21 -18.54 0.85
N PHE A 14 -7.95 -18.38 0.44
CA PHE A 14 -6.94 -19.41 0.50
C PHE A 14 -5.74 -18.94 1.33
N GLY A 15 -5.43 -19.68 2.37
CA GLY A 15 -4.25 -19.41 3.19
C GLY A 15 -2.97 -19.90 2.54
N VAL A 16 -1.87 -19.24 2.85
CA VAL A 16 -0.53 -19.67 2.42
C VAL A 16 0.00 -20.74 3.36
N GLY A 17 0.46 -21.86 2.79
CA GLY A 17 1.08 -22.94 3.58
C GLY A 17 0.11 -23.72 4.47
N GLY A 18 -1.17 -23.79 4.10
CA GLY A 18 -2.20 -24.56 4.83
C GLY A 18 -2.69 -23.88 6.12
N ARG A 19 -2.36 -22.64 6.35
CA ARG A 19 -2.87 -21.86 7.48
C ARG A 19 -4.22 -21.20 7.10
N GLU A 20 -5.11 -21.10 8.09
CA GLU A 20 -6.34 -20.34 7.94
C GLU A 20 -6.03 -18.86 7.63
N PRO A 21 -6.69 -18.26 6.61
CA PRO A 21 -6.51 -16.86 6.30
C PRO A 21 -6.98 -15.97 7.44
N THR A 22 -6.15 -14.99 7.80
CA THR A 22 -6.50 -13.96 8.77
C THR A 22 -6.79 -12.63 8.07
N LEU A 23 -7.45 -11.70 8.76
CA LEU A 23 -7.62 -10.35 8.27
C LEU A 23 -6.25 -9.68 8.11
N LYS A 24 -6.05 -9.01 6.99
CA LYS A 24 -4.84 -8.27 6.61
C LYS A 24 -5.20 -7.00 5.85
N LEU A 25 -4.20 -6.16 5.59
CA LEU A 25 -4.35 -5.04 4.66
C LEU A 25 -4.43 -5.56 3.22
N PRO A 26 -5.22 -4.92 2.33
CA PRO A 26 -5.22 -5.25 0.90
C PRO A 26 -3.87 -4.93 0.26
N GLY A 27 -3.52 -5.67 -0.78
CA GLY A 27 -2.31 -5.45 -1.55
C GLY A 27 -1.77 -6.72 -2.18
N GLY A 28 -0.91 -6.54 -3.18
CA GLY A 28 -0.35 -7.61 -4.00
C GLY A 28 1.01 -7.27 -4.59
N ALA A 29 1.29 -7.78 -5.76
CA ALA A 29 2.61 -7.69 -6.39
C ALA A 29 2.72 -6.48 -7.33
N LEU A 30 3.88 -5.82 -7.28
CA LEU A 30 4.26 -4.81 -8.27
C LEU A 30 4.49 -5.50 -9.62
N LEU A 31 3.88 -4.99 -10.67
CA LEU A 31 4.08 -5.48 -12.03
C LEU A 31 5.28 -4.78 -12.68
N ALA A 32 5.89 -5.43 -13.67
CA ALA A 32 6.99 -4.83 -14.40
C ALA A 32 6.54 -3.55 -15.15
N GLY A 33 7.25 -2.46 -14.94
CA GLY A 33 6.95 -1.16 -15.56
C GLY A 33 5.85 -0.35 -14.86
N GLU A 34 5.30 -0.86 -13.77
CA GLU A 34 4.30 -0.16 -12.97
C GLU A 34 4.96 0.68 -11.86
N HIS A 35 4.49 1.90 -11.64
CA HIS A 35 4.91 2.70 -10.50
C HIS A 35 4.27 2.19 -9.20
N LEU A 36 4.99 2.31 -8.10
CA LEU A 36 4.56 1.76 -6.81
C LEU A 36 3.22 2.35 -6.33
N GLY A 37 3.01 3.66 -6.51
CA GLY A 37 1.72 4.29 -6.19
C GLY A 37 0.56 3.71 -7.00
N GLN A 38 0.76 3.51 -8.31
CA GLN A 38 -0.23 2.91 -9.20
C GLN A 38 -0.52 1.45 -8.83
N ALA A 39 0.52 0.67 -8.51
CA ALA A 39 0.37 -0.72 -8.10
C ALA A 39 -0.52 -0.86 -6.87
N VAL A 40 -0.27 -0.08 -5.83
CA VAL A 40 -1.03 -0.20 -4.59
C VAL A 40 -2.46 0.32 -4.73
N GLU A 41 -2.69 1.36 -5.56
CA GLU A 41 -4.03 1.82 -5.90
C GLU A 41 -4.82 0.76 -6.69
N ARG A 42 -4.18 0.12 -7.68
CA ARG A 42 -4.76 -0.98 -8.48
C ARG A 42 -5.15 -2.16 -7.61
N GLU A 43 -4.24 -2.64 -6.76
CA GLU A 43 -4.51 -3.80 -5.88
C GLU A 43 -5.67 -3.52 -4.92
N VAL A 44 -5.71 -2.34 -4.31
CA VAL A 44 -6.84 -1.95 -3.45
C VAL A 44 -8.14 -1.94 -4.24
N LEU A 45 -8.14 -1.38 -5.45
CA LEU A 45 -9.34 -1.33 -6.30
C LEU A 45 -9.76 -2.74 -6.73
N GLU A 46 -8.84 -3.60 -7.16
CA GLU A 46 -9.12 -4.96 -7.63
C GLU A 46 -9.70 -5.84 -6.51
N GLU A 47 -9.08 -5.83 -5.32
CA GLU A 47 -9.52 -6.68 -4.20
C GLU A 47 -10.81 -6.18 -3.54
N THR A 48 -11.03 -4.86 -3.47
CA THR A 48 -12.06 -4.27 -2.61
C THR A 48 -13.09 -3.42 -3.32
N GLY A 49 -12.84 -2.99 -4.57
CA GLY A 49 -13.66 -2.01 -5.28
C GLY A 49 -13.51 -0.57 -4.77
N VAL A 50 -12.74 -0.34 -3.72
CA VAL A 50 -12.54 0.99 -3.15
C VAL A 50 -11.53 1.77 -3.97
N LYS A 51 -11.93 2.91 -4.50
CA LYS A 51 -11.01 3.88 -5.12
C LYS A 51 -10.25 4.64 -4.03
N ALA A 52 -8.95 4.67 -4.15
CA ALA A 52 -8.07 5.37 -3.22
C ALA A 52 -6.95 6.09 -3.97
N VAL A 53 -6.33 7.06 -3.31
CA VAL A 53 -5.16 7.80 -3.82
C VAL A 53 -3.97 7.51 -2.92
N PHE A 54 -2.85 7.15 -3.53
CA PHE A 54 -1.59 6.97 -2.85
C PHE A 54 -1.08 8.30 -2.31
N GLU A 55 -0.63 8.31 -1.06
CA GLU A 55 -0.10 9.51 -0.41
C GLU A 55 1.39 9.40 -0.09
N SER A 56 1.83 8.27 0.45
CA SER A 56 3.23 8.08 0.84
C SER A 56 3.56 6.62 1.14
N ILE A 57 4.83 6.29 1.22
CA ILE A 57 5.33 5.05 1.83
C ILE A 57 5.56 5.30 3.31
N ALA A 58 4.93 4.52 4.17
CA ALA A 58 5.09 4.60 5.62
C ALA A 58 6.36 3.87 6.09
N CYS A 59 6.57 2.67 5.60
CA CYS A 59 7.72 1.82 5.91
C CYS A 59 7.88 0.73 4.85
N PHE A 60 8.96 -0.02 4.94
CA PHE A 60 9.17 -1.21 4.11
C PHE A 60 9.89 -2.30 4.90
N ARG A 61 9.79 -3.54 4.42
CA ARG A 61 10.49 -4.69 4.96
C ARG A 61 11.28 -5.38 3.84
N GLN A 62 12.49 -5.77 4.11
CA GLN A 62 13.26 -6.68 3.27
C GLN A 62 13.29 -8.07 3.91
N TRP A 63 13.10 -9.12 3.10
CA TRP A 63 13.20 -10.50 3.51
C TRP A 63 14.13 -11.28 2.58
N HIS A 64 15.18 -11.86 3.14
CA HIS A 64 16.08 -12.77 2.44
C HIS A 64 15.55 -14.22 2.45
N GLY A 65 15.85 -14.97 1.41
CA GLY A 65 15.44 -16.39 1.33
C GLY A 65 13.97 -16.58 0.97
N TYR A 66 13.33 -15.59 0.35
CA TYR A 66 12.03 -15.75 -0.26
C TYR A 66 12.08 -16.76 -1.42
N ARG A 67 10.98 -17.05 -2.08
CA ARG A 67 10.85 -18.07 -3.13
C ARG A 67 12.06 -18.03 -4.09
N TYR A 68 12.65 -19.20 -4.36
CA TYR A 68 13.80 -19.39 -5.25
C TYR A 68 15.07 -18.65 -4.81
N GLY A 69 15.26 -18.43 -3.51
CA GLY A 69 16.45 -17.75 -2.97
C GLY A 69 16.53 -16.26 -3.27
N LYS A 70 15.44 -15.65 -3.75
CA LYS A 70 15.35 -14.21 -4.03
C LYS A 70 15.09 -13.44 -2.74
N SER A 71 15.43 -12.15 -2.76
CA SER A 71 14.97 -11.21 -1.75
C SER A 71 13.60 -10.66 -2.12
N ASP A 72 12.77 -10.45 -1.10
CA ASP A 72 11.47 -9.82 -1.21
C ASP A 72 11.50 -8.46 -0.50
N ILE A 73 10.96 -7.43 -1.12
CA ILE A 73 10.79 -6.11 -0.54
C ILE A 73 9.29 -5.81 -0.47
N TYR A 74 8.80 -5.58 0.73
CA TYR A 74 7.41 -5.30 1.00
C TYR A 74 7.25 -3.84 1.42
N PHE A 75 6.60 -3.03 0.59
CA PHE A 75 6.31 -1.63 0.86
C PHE A 75 4.93 -1.48 1.52
N VAL A 76 4.85 -0.59 2.47
CA VAL A 76 3.58 -0.22 3.14
C VAL A 76 3.20 1.19 2.70
N GLY A 77 2.21 1.26 1.81
CA GLY A 77 1.66 2.53 1.31
C GLY A 77 0.57 3.09 2.23
N LYS A 78 0.57 4.40 2.39
CA LYS A 78 -0.56 5.15 2.96
C LYS A 78 -1.43 5.62 1.81
N LEU A 79 -2.72 5.25 1.86
CA LEU A 79 -3.71 5.64 0.86
C LEU A 79 -4.87 6.36 1.54
N ARG A 80 -5.38 7.36 0.84
CA ARG A 80 -6.61 8.06 1.21
C ARG A 80 -7.75 7.55 0.34
N PRO A 81 -8.80 6.95 0.93
CA PRO A 81 -9.94 6.49 0.16
C PRO A 81 -10.74 7.67 -0.41
N LEU A 82 -11.26 7.49 -1.62
CA LEU A 82 -12.17 8.44 -2.27
C LEU A 82 -13.64 8.08 -2.02
N SER A 83 -13.92 6.82 -1.64
CA SER A 83 -15.24 6.35 -1.23
C SER A 83 -15.10 5.27 -0.16
N LYS A 84 -16.20 4.98 0.56
CA LYS A 84 -16.27 3.85 1.51
C LYS A 84 -17.04 2.66 0.95
N GLU A 85 -17.52 2.74 -0.28
CA GLU A 85 -18.29 1.67 -0.92
C GLU A 85 -17.37 0.51 -1.28
N ILE A 86 -17.72 -0.68 -0.78
CA ILE A 86 -16.98 -1.93 -1.02
C ILE A 86 -17.71 -2.73 -2.10
N THR A 87 -16.96 -3.12 -3.14
CA THR A 87 -17.40 -4.08 -4.16
C THR A 87 -16.31 -5.16 -4.25
N MET A 88 -16.37 -6.10 -3.33
CA MET A 88 -15.34 -7.11 -3.11
C MET A 88 -15.17 -8.05 -4.31
N GLN A 89 -13.92 -8.31 -4.68
CA GLN A 89 -13.56 -9.33 -5.68
C GLN A 89 -13.71 -10.73 -5.06
N THR A 90 -14.75 -11.47 -5.50
CA THR A 90 -15.16 -12.74 -4.88
C THR A 90 -14.34 -13.96 -5.31
N ALA A 91 -13.44 -13.87 -6.28
CA ALA A 91 -12.60 -15.01 -6.68
C ALA A 91 -11.53 -15.33 -5.62
N GLU A 92 -10.89 -14.32 -5.05
CA GLU A 92 -9.76 -14.43 -4.14
C GLU A 92 -10.07 -13.98 -2.72
N ILE A 93 -11.00 -13.02 -2.56
CA ILE A 93 -11.35 -12.41 -1.28
C ILE A 93 -12.61 -13.06 -0.71
N GLN A 94 -12.55 -13.49 0.54
CA GLN A 94 -13.66 -14.05 1.31
C GLN A 94 -14.42 -12.96 2.07
N GLU A 95 -13.72 -11.97 2.58
CA GLU A 95 -14.28 -10.91 3.42
C GLU A 95 -13.52 -9.60 3.17
N CYS A 96 -14.27 -8.50 3.09
CA CYS A 96 -13.71 -7.15 3.01
C CYS A 96 -14.56 -6.21 3.84
N LEU A 97 -13.96 -5.44 4.75
CA LEU A 97 -14.67 -4.52 5.63
C LEU A 97 -13.81 -3.33 6.05
N TRP A 98 -14.49 -2.27 6.53
CA TRP A 98 -13.86 -1.21 7.28
C TRP A 98 -13.82 -1.60 8.76
N MET A 99 -12.64 -1.55 9.37
CA MET A 99 -12.41 -1.92 10.77
C MET A 99 -11.74 -0.77 11.51
N PRO A 100 -12.21 -0.36 12.68
CA PRO A 100 -11.52 0.62 13.52
C PRO A 100 -10.07 0.20 13.77
N VAL A 101 -9.14 1.15 13.69
CA VAL A 101 -7.70 0.91 13.90
C VAL A 101 -7.43 0.24 15.25
N ASP A 102 -8.12 0.70 16.29
CA ASP A 102 -7.89 0.19 17.65
C ASP A 102 -8.36 -1.26 17.78
N ASP A 103 -9.45 -1.65 17.11
CA ASP A 103 -9.92 -3.04 17.05
C ASP A 103 -8.93 -3.92 16.27
N PHE A 104 -8.39 -3.42 15.15
CA PHE A 104 -7.37 -4.13 14.38
C PHE A 104 -6.11 -4.39 15.22
N ILE A 105 -5.60 -3.37 15.90
CA ILE A 105 -4.39 -3.49 16.73
C ILE A 105 -4.65 -4.35 17.98
N GLY A 106 -5.85 -4.27 18.57
CA GLY A 106 -6.23 -5.02 19.77
C GLY A 106 -6.57 -6.50 19.54
N SER A 107 -6.92 -6.90 18.30
CA SER A 107 -7.37 -8.25 17.99
C SER A 107 -6.27 -9.30 18.04
N ASP A 108 -6.45 -10.39 18.79
CA ASP A 108 -5.52 -11.52 18.82
C ASP A 108 -5.51 -12.33 17.50
N ALA A 109 -6.54 -12.18 16.67
CA ALA A 109 -6.63 -12.82 15.36
C ALA A 109 -5.74 -12.13 14.30
N ILE A 110 -5.22 -10.94 14.54
CA ILE A 110 -4.35 -10.20 13.64
C ILE A 110 -2.89 -10.51 13.94
N SER A 111 -2.11 -10.82 12.90
CA SER A 111 -0.68 -11.09 13.05
C SER A 111 0.07 -9.89 13.64
N ASN A 112 1.09 -10.15 14.46
CA ASN A 112 1.91 -9.08 15.03
C ASN A 112 2.57 -8.23 13.92
N PHE A 113 2.97 -8.85 12.79
CA PHE A 113 3.50 -8.12 11.64
C PHE A 113 2.51 -7.05 11.15
N ASN A 114 1.24 -7.43 10.91
CA ASN A 114 0.21 -6.50 10.44
C ASN A 114 -0.07 -5.38 11.47
N LYS A 115 -0.06 -5.69 12.75
CA LYS A 115 -0.20 -4.68 13.81
C LYS A 115 0.95 -3.66 13.78
N GLN A 116 2.20 -4.12 13.63
CA GLN A 116 3.37 -3.23 13.64
C GLN A 116 3.44 -2.33 12.41
N ILE A 117 3.11 -2.82 11.22
CA ILE A 117 3.08 -1.96 10.02
C ILE A 117 1.98 -0.90 10.08
N VAL A 118 0.82 -1.22 10.70
CA VAL A 118 -0.23 -0.23 10.95
C VAL A 118 0.24 0.82 11.95
N ARG A 119 0.87 0.44 13.06
CA ARG A 119 1.46 1.39 14.02
C ARG A 119 2.49 2.29 13.34
N ALA A 120 3.40 1.72 12.54
CA ALA A 120 4.38 2.48 11.78
C ALA A 120 3.70 3.50 10.84
N ALA A 121 2.62 3.09 10.16
CA ALA A 121 1.87 3.98 9.28
C ALA A 121 1.14 5.11 10.02
N LEU A 122 0.72 4.89 11.27
CA LEU A 122 0.09 5.92 12.10
C LEU A 122 1.09 6.98 12.59
N GLU A 123 2.33 6.58 12.89
CA GLU A 123 3.35 7.44 13.49
C GLU A 123 4.29 8.07 12.45
N SER A 124 4.40 7.47 11.25
CA SER A 124 5.28 7.96 10.18
C SER A 124 4.65 9.10 9.40
N ASP A 125 5.40 10.18 9.17
CA ASP A 125 5.04 11.19 8.17
C ASP A 125 5.11 10.62 6.74
N GLY A 126 5.88 9.56 6.55
CA GLY A 126 6.09 8.90 5.28
C GLY A 126 7.07 9.63 4.36
N ILE A 127 7.40 8.95 3.27
CA ILE A 127 8.13 9.52 2.13
C ILE A 127 7.20 9.55 0.93
N VAL A 128 7.15 10.69 0.25
CA VAL A 128 6.20 10.94 -0.84
C VAL A 128 6.85 10.75 -2.20
N GLN A 129 6.05 10.34 -3.16
CA GLN A 129 6.49 10.16 -4.54
C GLN A 129 6.90 11.50 -5.13
N SER A 130 8.07 11.54 -5.74
CA SER A 130 8.69 12.73 -6.28
C SER A 130 9.47 12.43 -7.55
N PHE A 131 9.89 13.49 -8.23
CA PHE A 131 10.72 13.44 -9.42
C PHE A 131 11.94 14.35 -9.24
N ILE A 132 13.11 13.91 -9.73
CA ILE A 132 14.33 14.69 -9.69
C ILE A 132 14.63 15.21 -11.11
N GLU A 133 14.61 16.53 -11.28
CA GLU A 133 14.87 17.18 -12.56
C GLU A 133 16.28 16.85 -13.08
N GLY A 134 16.37 16.55 -14.38
CA GLY A 134 17.64 16.22 -15.01
C GLY A 134 18.14 14.78 -14.76
N PHE A 135 17.38 13.95 -14.03
CA PHE A 135 17.80 12.59 -13.71
C PHE A 135 16.85 11.52 -14.25
N GLY A 136 16.64 11.52 -15.55
CA GLY A 136 15.72 10.61 -16.26
C GLY A 136 14.30 11.15 -16.33
N GLY A 137 13.40 10.41 -16.99
CA GLY A 137 11.99 10.78 -17.10
C GLY A 137 11.14 10.09 -16.05
N PRO A 138 10.01 10.73 -15.64
CA PRO A 138 9.09 10.16 -14.65
C PRO A 138 8.40 8.89 -15.15
N GLU A 139 8.39 8.61 -16.44
CA GLU A 139 7.87 7.37 -17.03
C GLU A 139 8.66 6.12 -16.65
N SER A 140 9.93 6.29 -16.27
CA SER A 140 10.85 5.17 -15.97
C SER A 140 11.44 5.22 -14.57
N ARG A 141 11.26 6.30 -13.85
CA ARG A 141 11.87 6.51 -12.53
C ARG A 141 10.95 7.27 -11.61
N GLU A 142 10.85 6.80 -10.40
CA GLU A 142 10.21 7.48 -9.28
C GLU A 142 11.16 7.52 -8.09
N TYR A 143 11.06 8.56 -7.31
CA TYR A 143 11.83 8.74 -6.10
C TYR A 143 10.87 8.95 -4.93
N PHE A 144 11.28 8.51 -3.75
CA PHE A 144 10.52 8.71 -2.53
C PHE A 144 11.34 9.52 -1.55
N MET A 145 10.89 10.73 -1.28
CA MET A 145 11.61 11.73 -0.48
C MET A 145 10.75 12.23 0.68
N PRO A 146 11.35 12.67 1.78
CA PRO A 146 10.64 13.45 2.80
C PRO A 146 9.98 14.67 2.17
N LYS A 147 8.72 14.92 2.52
CA LYS A 147 7.89 15.97 1.90
C LYS A 147 8.53 17.35 1.93
N HIS A 148 9.28 17.68 2.99
CA HIS A 148 9.94 18.97 3.12
C HIS A 148 11.11 19.22 2.14
N LEU A 149 11.60 18.17 1.46
CA LEU A 149 12.61 18.28 0.42
C LEU A 149 12.03 18.55 -0.98
N ILE A 150 10.70 18.52 -1.13
CA ILE A 150 10.03 18.80 -2.39
C ILE A 150 9.72 20.31 -2.41
N ASP A 151 10.72 21.11 -2.68
CA ASP A 151 10.67 22.58 -2.59
C ASP A 151 10.86 23.29 -3.94
N GLY A 152 10.98 22.53 -5.03
CA GLY A 152 11.22 23.05 -6.37
C GLY A 152 12.69 23.36 -6.70
N SER A 153 13.63 23.03 -5.82
CA SER A 153 15.08 23.19 -6.07
C SER A 153 15.70 21.96 -6.76
N GLY A 154 14.95 21.36 -7.71
CA GLY A 154 15.37 20.15 -8.44
C GLY A 154 14.68 18.88 -7.96
N VAL A 155 13.99 18.90 -6.81
CA VAL A 155 13.05 17.84 -6.40
C VAL A 155 11.64 18.40 -6.47
N VAL A 156 10.82 17.83 -7.33
CA VAL A 156 9.44 18.29 -7.59
C VAL A 156 8.43 17.19 -7.29
N PRO A 157 7.16 17.53 -7.07
CA PRO A 157 6.10 16.53 -6.96
C PRO A 157 6.06 15.63 -8.19
N PHE A 158 5.76 14.35 -7.98
CA PHE A 158 5.58 13.43 -9.10
C PHE A 158 4.35 13.85 -9.91
N PRO A 159 4.44 13.88 -11.25
CA PRO A 159 3.30 14.27 -12.09
C PRO A 159 2.13 13.32 -11.90
N THR A 160 0.93 13.86 -11.71
CA THR A 160 -0.30 13.07 -11.51
C THR A 160 -0.93 12.58 -12.81
N ASP A 161 -0.51 13.14 -13.95
CA ASP A 161 -1.11 12.89 -15.27
C ASP A 161 -0.40 11.77 -16.07
N PHE A 162 0.33 10.89 -15.43
CA PHE A 162 0.79 9.65 -16.04
C PHE A 162 -0.34 8.62 -16.13
N SER A 163 -1.47 9.01 -16.71
CA SER A 163 -2.47 8.07 -17.20
C SER A 163 -2.06 7.65 -18.61
N GLN A 164 -1.41 6.49 -18.67
CA GLN A 164 -1.32 5.58 -19.81
C GLN A 164 -1.31 6.20 -21.22
N SER A 165 -0.19 6.30 -21.80
CA SER A 165 -0.05 6.18 -23.26
C SER A 165 0.22 4.72 -23.62
#